data_c55238edab74acbc01904e8c3f87aa7d
#
_entry.id   c55238edab74acbc01904e8c3f87aa7d
#
_cell.length_a   1.000
_cell.length_b   1.000
_cell.length_c   1.000
_cell.angle_alpha   90.00
_cell.angle_beta   90.00
_cell.angle_gamma   90.00
#
_symmetry.space_group_name_H-M   'P 1'
#
loop_
_entity.id
_entity.type
_entity.pdbx_description
1 polymer ?
#
loop_
_entity_poly.entity_id
_entity_poly.type
_entity_poly.pdbx_seq_one_letter_code
_entity_poly.pdbx_strand_id
1 'polypeptide(L)'
;MYLGHFLSHEVTMPVAIQPGQPLTYVKVIKTEEKGSDVALATELMNDAHLGNFEAAVLITNDSDLLPPIKIVRYQLGKKVGILNPQKNPSRALLPHIDFIKKIRPGVVAASQFPPTLTDVHGLFTKPASW
;
A
#
# COMPACT_ATOMS: atom_id res chain seq x y z
N MET A 1 7.06 1.01 14.37
CA MET A 1 5.91 1.05 13.45
C MET A 1 5.81 2.44 12.86
N TYR A 2 5.70 2.55 11.55
CA TYR A 2 5.54 3.82 10.84
C TYR A 2 4.09 3.95 10.41
N LEU A 3 3.46 5.05 10.77
CA LEU A 3 2.07 5.33 10.41
C LEU A 3 2.05 6.44 9.37
N GLY A 4 1.28 6.26 8.32
CA GLY A 4 0.87 7.34 7.43
C GLY A 4 -0.09 8.29 8.14
N HIS A 5 -0.33 9.43 7.56
CA HIS A 5 -1.33 10.38 8.04
C HIS A 5 -2.28 10.79 6.91
N PHE A 6 -3.52 11.10 7.29
CA PHE A 6 -4.53 11.55 6.33
C PHE A 6 -4.57 13.08 6.29
N LEU A 7 -4.56 13.62 5.08
CA LEU A 7 -4.77 15.04 4.81
C LEU A 7 -6.06 15.20 4.00
N SER A 8 -6.97 16.06 4.49
CA SER A 8 -8.19 16.40 3.80
C SER A 8 -8.19 17.88 3.45
N HIS A 9 -8.42 18.22 2.19
CA HIS A 9 -8.49 19.60 1.72
C HIS A 9 -9.46 19.75 0.55
N GLU A 10 -9.97 20.97 0.35
CA GLU A 10 -10.77 21.27 -0.82
C GLU A 10 -9.93 21.39 -2.06
N VAL A 11 -10.34 20.73 -3.14
CA VAL A 11 -9.75 20.86 -4.48
C VAL A 11 -10.85 21.06 -5.51
N THR A 12 -10.56 21.84 -6.55
CA THR A 12 -11.41 21.96 -7.72
C THR A 12 -10.97 20.93 -8.76
N MET A 13 -11.87 20.00 -9.09
CA MET A 13 -11.59 18.94 -10.05
C MET A 13 -12.53 19.01 -11.25
N PRO A 14 -12.05 18.64 -12.46
CA PRO A 14 -12.93 18.54 -13.62
C PRO A 14 -13.91 17.38 -13.45
N VAL A 15 -15.14 17.59 -13.88
CA VAL A 15 -16.14 16.52 -13.98
C VAL A 15 -15.78 15.63 -15.17
N ALA A 16 -15.89 14.31 -14.97
CA ALA A 16 -15.73 13.36 -16.09
C ALA A 16 -16.87 13.59 -17.11
N ILE A 17 -16.51 14.03 -18.30
CA ILE A 17 -17.43 14.38 -19.38
C ILE A 17 -17.27 13.43 -20.57
N GLN A 18 -18.32 13.30 -21.37
CA GLN A 18 -18.26 12.62 -22.66
C GLN A 18 -17.61 13.52 -23.72
N PRO A 19 -17.00 12.96 -24.78
CA PRO A 19 -16.45 13.73 -25.87
C PRO A 19 -17.46 14.72 -26.47
N GLY A 20 -17.06 15.99 -26.60
CA GLY A 20 -17.90 17.06 -27.14
C GLY A 20 -18.72 17.87 -26.12
N GLN A 21 -18.68 17.53 -24.84
CA GLN A 21 -19.30 18.34 -23.79
C GLN A 21 -18.33 19.41 -23.25
N PRO A 22 -18.83 20.57 -22.83
CA PRO A 22 -17.99 21.61 -22.21
C PRO A 22 -17.40 21.14 -20.88
N LEU A 23 -16.14 21.47 -20.63
CA LEU A 23 -15.44 21.15 -19.42
C LEU A 23 -16.05 21.93 -18.23
N THR A 24 -16.51 21.21 -17.24
CA THR A 24 -17.05 21.77 -15.98
C THR A 24 -16.21 21.34 -14.80
N TYR A 25 -16.23 22.12 -13.72
CA TYR A 25 -15.45 21.86 -12.52
C TYR A 25 -16.35 21.84 -11.27
N VAL A 26 -15.99 21.00 -10.32
CA VAL A 26 -16.66 20.94 -9.00
C VAL A 26 -15.63 21.01 -7.89
N LYS A 27 -16.01 21.57 -6.76
CA LYS A 27 -15.24 21.49 -5.52
C LYS A 27 -15.53 20.17 -4.83
N VAL A 28 -14.49 19.47 -4.44
CA VAL A 28 -14.56 18.21 -3.70
C VAL A 28 -13.61 18.25 -2.51
N ILE A 29 -13.95 17.53 -1.45
CA ILE A 29 -12.99 17.25 -0.38
C ILE A 29 -12.17 16.05 -0.82
N LYS A 30 -10.87 16.26 -1.02
CA LYS A 30 -9.93 15.19 -1.33
C LYS A 30 -9.22 14.80 -0.06
N THR A 31 -9.33 13.53 0.30
CA THR A 31 -8.59 12.94 1.42
C THR A 31 -7.51 12.03 0.84
N GLU A 32 -6.27 12.25 1.23
CA GLU A 32 -5.12 11.47 0.80
C GLU A 32 -4.35 10.97 2.02
N GLU A 33 -3.88 9.75 1.95
CA GLU A 33 -2.90 9.22 2.88
C GLU A 33 -1.51 9.66 2.42
N LYS A 34 -0.62 9.96 3.36
CA LYS A 34 0.74 10.40 3.11
C LYS A 34 1.74 9.67 4.01
N GLY A 35 2.83 9.25 3.40
CA GLY A 35 4.03 8.80 4.11
C GLY A 35 4.20 7.29 4.24
N SER A 36 3.14 6.47 4.16
CA SER A 36 3.27 5.01 4.32
C SER A 36 4.13 4.37 3.24
N ASP A 37 3.95 4.75 1.98
CA ASP A 37 4.72 4.17 0.86
C ASP A 37 6.19 4.55 0.92
N VAL A 38 6.47 5.82 1.30
CA VAL A 38 7.85 6.29 1.50
C VAL A 38 8.49 5.57 2.67
N ALA A 39 7.78 5.38 3.78
CA ALA A 39 8.27 4.64 4.93
C ALA A 39 8.56 3.18 4.56
N LEU A 40 7.62 2.51 3.87
CA LEU A 40 7.79 1.13 3.41
C LEU A 40 9.01 0.98 2.49
N ALA A 41 9.17 1.88 1.51
CA ALA A 41 10.31 1.88 0.61
C ALA A 41 11.64 2.07 1.33
N THR A 42 11.67 3.02 2.28
CA THR A 42 12.85 3.34 3.07
C THR A 42 13.27 2.17 3.95
N GLU A 43 12.33 1.57 4.70
CA GLU A 43 12.62 0.43 5.56
C GLU A 43 13.02 -0.81 4.77
N LEU A 44 12.35 -1.09 3.65
CA LEU A 44 12.72 -2.19 2.76
C LEU A 44 14.18 -2.08 2.30
N MET A 45 14.60 -0.89 1.90
CA MET A 45 15.96 -0.65 1.43
C MET A 45 16.99 -0.68 2.57
N ASN A 46 16.65 -0.06 3.71
CA ASN A 46 17.51 -0.03 4.89
C ASN A 46 17.77 -1.44 5.43
N ASP A 47 16.72 -2.22 5.63
CA ASP A 47 16.83 -3.59 6.12
C ASP A 47 17.58 -4.51 5.14
N ALA A 48 17.38 -4.32 3.83
CA ALA A 48 18.12 -5.05 2.82
C ALA A 48 19.61 -4.72 2.85
N HIS A 49 19.96 -3.44 3.01
CA HIS A 49 21.35 -2.96 3.09
C HIS A 49 22.05 -3.47 4.35
N LEU A 50 21.35 -3.50 5.48
CA LEU A 50 21.85 -4.03 6.76
C LEU A 50 21.91 -5.56 6.78
N GLY A 51 21.34 -6.25 5.78
CA GLY A 51 21.28 -7.70 5.74
C GLY A 51 20.28 -8.32 6.73
N ASN A 52 19.28 -7.57 7.15
CA ASN A 52 18.29 -8.01 8.15
C ASN A 52 17.33 -9.09 7.62
N PHE A 53 17.32 -9.35 6.33
CA PHE A 53 16.53 -10.43 5.71
C PHE A 53 17.20 -11.00 4.47
N GLU A 54 16.81 -12.22 4.08
CA GLU A 54 17.16 -12.85 2.80
C GLU A 54 16.02 -12.75 1.78
N ALA A 55 14.78 -12.61 2.26
CA ALA A 55 13.60 -12.46 1.43
C ALA A 55 12.59 -11.51 2.10
N ALA A 56 12.15 -10.51 1.35
CA ALA A 56 11.06 -9.63 1.75
C ALA A 56 9.75 -10.06 1.11
N VAL A 57 8.63 -9.94 1.85
CA VAL A 57 7.29 -10.15 1.33
C VAL A 57 6.47 -8.90 1.56
N LEU A 58 6.08 -8.23 0.49
CA LEU A 58 5.33 -6.97 0.54
C LEU A 58 3.84 -7.22 0.28
N ILE A 59 2.98 -6.62 1.09
CA ILE A 59 1.54 -6.58 0.83
C ILE A 59 1.25 -5.29 0.06
N THR A 60 1.32 -5.36 -1.24
CA THR A 60 1.14 -4.19 -2.11
C THR A 60 0.73 -4.58 -3.53
N ASN A 61 0.29 -3.63 -4.30
CA ASN A 61 0.15 -3.68 -5.76
C ASN A 61 0.58 -2.35 -6.40
N ASP A 62 1.28 -1.51 -5.63
CA ASP A 62 1.67 -0.18 -6.06
C ASP A 62 2.97 -0.24 -6.88
N SER A 63 2.90 0.30 -8.10
CA SER A 63 4.04 0.41 -9.00
C SER A 63 5.10 1.42 -8.55
N ASP A 64 4.77 2.32 -7.63
CA ASP A 64 5.72 3.30 -7.10
C ASP A 64 6.80 2.65 -6.23
N LEU A 65 6.56 1.41 -5.77
CA LEU A 65 7.56 0.57 -5.11
C LEU A 65 8.54 -0.13 -6.06
N LEU A 66 8.38 0.03 -7.38
CA LEU A 66 9.28 -0.59 -8.36
C LEU A 66 10.76 -0.19 -8.21
N PRO A 67 11.11 1.11 -8.00
CA PRO A 67 12.51 1.48 -7.80
C PRO A 67 13.17 0.80 -6.59
N PRO A 68 12.63 0.83 -5.38
CA PRO A 68 13.23 0.14 -4.24
C PRO A 68 13.28 -1.38 -4.42
N ILE A 69 12.27 -2.01 -5.02
CA ILE A 69 12.28 -3.45 -5.33
C ILE A 69 13.46 -3.80 -6.26
N LYS A 70 13.70 -3.01 -7.30
CA LYS A 70 14.84 -3.23 -8.21
C LYS A 70 16.20 -3.13 -7.50
N ILE A 71 16.36 -2.15 -6.63
CA ILE A 71 17.60 -2.00 -5.85
C ILE A 71 17.80 -3.22 -4.96
N VAL A 72 16.80 -3.59 -4.18
CA VAL A 72 16.87 -4.72 -3.25
C VAL A 72 17.17 -6.02 -3.97
N ARG A 73 16.51 -6.25 -5.11
CA ARG A 73 16.66 -7.49 -5.85
C ARG A 73 17.97 -7.57 -6.66
N TYR A 74 18.26 -6.52 -7.44
CA TYR A 74 19.35 -6.59 -8.41
C TYR A 74 20.69 -6.04 -7.91
N GLN A 75 20.67 -5.12 -6.96
CA GLN A 75 21.92 -4.57 -6.40
C GLN A 75 22.30 -5.24 -5.09
N LEU A 76 21.31 -5.53 -4.23
CA LEU A 76 21.55 -6.13 -2.91
C LEU A 76 21.35 -7.67 -2.90
N GLY A 77 20.90 -8.25 -4.01
CA GLY A 77 20.80 -9.70 -4.20
C GLY A 77 19.75 -10.40 -3.33
N LYS A 78 18.79 -9.66 -2.76
CA LYS A 78 17.75 -10.21 -1.90
C LYS A 78 16.52 -10.62 -2.71
N LYS A 79 15.74 -11.58 -2.21
CA LYS A 79 14.48 -11.98 -2.85
C LYS A 79 13.34 -11.06 -2.46
N VAL A 80 12.44 -10.78 -3.41
CA VAL A 80 11.25 -9.98 -3.17
C VAL A 80 10.00 -10.69 -3.69
N GLY A 81 9.04 -10.94 -2.81
CA GLY A 81 7.73 -11.47 -3.14
C GLY A 81 6.61 -10.48 -2.85
N ILE A 82 5.47 -10.63 -3.53
CA ILE A 82 4.29 -9.80 -3.32
C ILE A 82 3.08 -10.66 -2.92
N LEU A 83 2.40 -10.24 -1.87
CA LEU A 83 1.03 -10.64 -1.56
C LEU A 83 0.10 -9.56 -2.13
N ASN A 84 -0.49 -9.85 -3.28
CA ASN A 84 -1.33 -8.90 -4.00
C ASN A 84 -2.74 -8.82 -3.38
N PRO A 85 -3.17 -7.64 -2.86
CA PRO A 85 -4.50 -7.44 -2.30
C PRO A 85 -5.57 -7.21 -3.37
N GLN A 86 -5.18 -6.90 -4.60
CA GLN A 86 -6.09 -6.52 -5.67
C GLN A 86 -6.45 -7.71 -6.59
N LYS A 87 -7.49 -7.51 -7.43
CA LYS A 87 -7.92 -8.52 -8.40
C LYS A 87 -6.83 -8.80 -9.44
N ASN A 88 -6.23 -7.75 -9.99
CA ASN A 88 -5.22 -7.82 -11.04
C ASN A 88 -3.87 -7.33 -10.51
N PRO A 89 -2.78 -8.06 -10.73
CA PRO A 89 -1.46 -7.62 -10.34
C PRO A 89 -0.95 -6.49 -11.23
N SER A 90 -0.13 -5.64 -10.65
CA SER A 90 0.58 -4.58 -11.38
C SER A 90 1.53 -5.19 -12.41
N ARG A 91 1.29 -4.88 -13.69
CA ARG A 91 2.14 -5.34 -14.80
C ARG A 91 3.58 -4.83 -14.69
N ALA A 92 3.78 -3.68 -14.06
CA ALA A 92 5.10 -3.11 -13.86
C ALA A 92 5.93 -3.88 -12.83
N LEU A 93 5.30 -4.46 -11.81
CA LEU A 93 5.99 -5.19 -10.76
C LEU A 93 6.34 -6.63 -11.16
N LEU A 94 5.47 -7.29 -11.94
CA LEU A 94 5.59 -8.72 -12.27
C LEU A 94 6.98 -9.15 -12.76
N PRO A 95 7.68 -8.43 -13.67
CA PRO A 95 9.00 -8.85 -14.15
C PRO A 95 10.12 -8.72 -13.11
N HIS A 96 9.86 -8.01 -12.01
CA HIS A 96 10.87 -7.58 -11.05
C HIS A 96 10.71 -8.20 -9.66
N ILE A 97 9.88 -9.22 -9.51
CA ILE A 97 9.65 -9.95 -8.25
C ILE A 97 9.95 -11.43 -8.44
N ASP A 98 10.24 -12.14 -7.34
CA ASP A 98 10.56 -13.57 -7.38
C ASP A 98 9.30 -14.44 -7.33
N PHE A 99 8.27 -13.97 -6.62
CA PHE A 99 6.97 -14.63 -6.60
C PHE A 99 5.84 -13.65 -6.29
N ILE A 100 4.63 -14.06 -6.64
CA ILE A 100 3.39 -13.34 -6.31
C ILE A 100 2.33 -14.31 -5.83
N LYS A 101 1.59 -13.94 -4.79
CA LYS A 101 0.38 -14.65 -4.34
C LYS A 101 -0.76 -13.64 -4.17
N LYS A 102 -1.94 -14.01 -4.63
CA LYS A 102 -3.15 -13.23 -4.38
C LYS A 102 -3.67 -13.47 -2.97
N ILE A 103 -3.98 -12.41 -2.25
CA ILE A 103 -4.70 -12.50 -0.97
C ILE A 103 -6.15 -12.87 -1.27
N ARG A 104 -6.59 -14.02 -0.74
CA ARG A 104 -7.97 -14.51 -0.92
C ARG A 104 -8.90 -13.86 0.11
N PRO A 105 -10.15 -13.54 -0.24
CA PRO A 105 -11.12 -12.97 0.72
C PRO A 105 -11.26 -13.77 2.01
N GLY A 106 -11.25 -15.10 1.93
CA GLY A 106 -11.31 -15.95 3.12
C GLY A 106 -10.14 -15.81 4.06
N VAL A 107 -8.92 -15.52 3.54
CA VAL A 107 -7.76 -15.24 4.39
C VAL A 107 -7.95 -13.92 5.12
N VAL A 108 -8.43 -12.88 4.44
CA VAL A 108 -8.73 -11.59 5.05
C VAL A 108 -9.80 -11.74 6.14
N ALA A 109 -10.87 -12.49 5.87
CA ALA A 109 -11.93 -12.74 6.84
C ALA A 109 -11.42 -13.49 8.09
N ALA A 110 -10.55 -14.48 7.91
CA ALA A 110 -9.96 -15.25 9.00
C ALA A 110 -8.88 -14.49 9.79
N SER A 111 -8.32 -13.42 9.22
CA SER A 111 -7.24 -12.62 9.81
C SER A 111 -7.74 -11.31 10.43
N GLN A 112 -9.04 -11.18 10.65
CA GLN A 112 -9.58 -10.00 11.32
C GLN A 112 -9.17 -9.97 12.79
N PHE A 113 -8.86 -8.79 13.28
CA PHE A 113 -8.68 -8.58 14.72
C PHE A 113 -9.98 -8.83 15.48
N PRO A 114 -9.92 -9.24 16.77
CA PRO A 114 -11.08 -9.24 17.65
C PRO A 114 -11.77 -7.86 17.67
N PRO A 115 -13.09 -7.80 17.90
CA PRO A 115 -13.81 -6.53 17.97
C PRO A 115 -13.27 -5.56 19.03
N THR A 116 -12.61 -6.12 20.04
CA THR A 116 -12.02 -5.36 21.17
C THR A 116 -10.58 -5.77 21.35
N LEU A 117 -9.69 -4.80 21.46
CA LEU A 117 -8.27 -4.96 21.72
C LEU A 117 -7.85 -4.10 22.90
N THR A 118 -6.74 -4.47 23.53
CA THR A 118 -6.11 -3.69 24.61
C THR A 118 -4.66 -3.42 24.23
N ASP A 119 -4.22 -2.18 24.44
CA ASP A 119 -2.83 -1.78 24.30
C ASP A 119 -2.34 -1.03 25.54
N VAL A 120 -1.19 -0.36 25.46
CA VAL A 120 -0.59 0.42 26.56
C VAL A 120 -1.42 1.66 26.94
N HIS A 121 -2.35 2.09 26.10
CA HIS A 121 -3.23 3.24 26.31
C HIS A 121 -4.63 2.82 26.81
N GLY A 122 -4.91 1.51 26.85
CA GLY A 122 -6.17 0.97 27.34
C GLY A 122 -6.92 0.13 26.32
N LEU A 123 -8.23 -0.01 26.56
CA LEU A 123 -9.14 -0.81 25.74
C LEU A 123 -9.73 0.03 24.61
N PHE A 124 -9.71 -0.48 23.40
CA PHE A 124 -10.37 0.14 22.25
C PHE A 124 -11.17 -0.88 21.46
N THR A 125 -12.23 -0.43 20.83
CA THR A 125 -13.17 -1.26 20.09
C THR A 125 -13.23 -0.87 18.62
N LYS A 126 -13.55 -1.85 17.78
CA LYS A 126 -13.82 -1.63 16.35
C LYS A 126 -14.96 -0.61 16.22
N PRO A 127 -14.81 0.45 15.37
CA PRO A 127 -15.90 1.38 15.10
C PRO A 127 -17.11 0.66 14.50
N ALA A 128 -18.32 1.08 14.86
CA ALA A 128 -19.56 0.45 14.37
C ALA A 128 -19.77 0.61 12.85
N SER A 129 -19.06 1.55 12.24
CA SER A 129 -19.08 1.80 10.79
C SER A 129 -18.15 0.89 9.96
N TRP A 130 -17.43 -0.03 10.59
CA TRP A 130 -16.48 -0.93 9.93
C TRP A 130 -17.00 -2.36 9.84
#